data_7ea92b86f592bf1091d449597db4fd3a
#
_entry.id   7ea92b86f592bf1091d449597db4fd3a
#
_cell.length_a   1.000
_cell.length_b   1.000
_cell.length_c   1.000
_cell.angle_alpha   90.00
_cell.angle_beta   90.00
_cell.angle_gamma   90.00
#
_symmetry.space_group_name_H-M   'P 1'
#
loop_
_entity.id
_entity.type
_entity.pdbx_description
1 polymer ?
#
loop_
_entity_poly.entity_id
_entity_poly.type
_entity_poly.pdbx_seq_one_letter_code
_entity_poly.pdbx_strand_id
1 'polypeptide(L)'
;MDVLAVDVGGTHVKILATGQDQPRKFVSGSKLTPKRMVAEARKLAGKWKYDVVSIGYPGVVTQGRPISEPHNLASGWVGFDFEKAFGVPVKVINDAAMQALGSYKKGRMLFLGLGTGLGSTMIVDGDVQPMELAHLPYKRGTYEDYVGLRGLERLGRRKWQRHVFDVVDRLSAALEPNDIVLGGGNAKKLKDLPPGCRAGNNANAFLGGFRLWGDGVEHLPGNLVPTPPSSAPEAEAEDLSPQSEKKKKQSRKKTKKTGKAKGEQTWQDA
;
A
#
# COMPACT_ATOMS: atom_id res chain seq x y z
N MET A 1 -7.50 19.36 -15.06
CA MET A 1 -8.08 19.38 -13.70
C MET A 1 -6.92 19.37 -12.73
N ASP A 2 -6.82 20.41 -11.92
CA ASP A 2 -5.76 20.55 -10.94
C ASP A 2 -6.21 20.02 -9.57
N VAL A 3 -5.40 19.18 -8.94
CA VAL A 3 -5.72 18.49 -7.68
C VAL A 3 -4.83 19.04 -6.56
N LEU A 4 -5.42 19.38 -5.42
CA LEU A 4 -4.68 19.58 -4.17
C LEU A 4 -4.72 18.28 -3.36
N ALA A 5 -3.62 17.58 -3.25
CA ALA A 5 -3.48 16.41 -2.38
C ALA A 5 -3.06 16.84 -0.97
N VAL A 6 -3.80 16.39 0.04
CA VAL A 6 -3.59 16.68 1.47
C VAL A 6 -3.36 15.37 2.20
N ASP A 7 -2.14 15.15 2.68
CA ASP A 7 -1.72 13.98 3.49
C ASP A 7 -1.79 14.37 4.98
N VAL A 8 -2.82 13.90 5.68
CA VAL A 8 -3.04 14.21 7.10
C VAL A 8 -2.34 13.17 7.98
N GLY A 9 -1.14 13.50 8.43
CA GLY A 9 -0.40 12.65 9.36
C GLY A 9 -0.51 13.12 10.82
N GLY A 10 -0.19 12.23 11.76
CA GLY A 10 -0.24 12.52 13.20
C GLY A 10 0.74 13.60 13.66
N THR A 11 1.84 13.84 12.94
CA THR A 11 2.88 14.84 13.26
C THR A 11 2.84 16.05 12.34
N HIS A 12 2.56 15.85 11.06
CA HIS A 12 2.49 16.91 10.06
C HIS A 12 1.35 16.62 9.08
N VAL A 13 0.68 17.67 8.64
CA VAL A 13 -0.11 17.68 7.42
C VAL A 13 0.79 18.19 6.29
N LYS A 14 0.79 17.47 5.19
CA LYS A 14 1.54 17.85 3.98
C LYS A 14 0.57 18.08 2.84
N ILE A 15 0.88 19.05 2.00
CA ILE A 15 0.08 19.36 0.82
C ILE A 15 0.95 19.47 -0.42
N LEU A 16 0.41 19.05 -1.56
CA LEU A 16 1.00 19.26 -2.87
C LEU A 16 -0.13 19.48 -3.89
N ALA A 17 0.00 20.48 -4.74
CA ALA A 17 -0.91 20.65 -5.87
C ALA A 17 -0.27 20.13 -7.16
N THR A 18 -1.11 19.75 -8.12
CA THR A 18 -0.67 19.42 -9.49
C THR A 18 0.23 20.51 -10.04
N GLY A 19 1.31 20.12 -10.72
CA GLY A 19 2.28 21.06 -11.29
C GLY A 19 3.23 21.74 -10.30
N GLN A 20 3.20 21.36 -9.02
CA GLN A 20 4.13 21.85 -8.00
C GLN A 20 5.22 20.83 -7.70
N ASP A 21 6.47 21.31 -7.55
CA ASP A 21 7.64 20.44 -7.38
C ASP A 21 7.92 20.04 -5.92
N GLN A 22 7.50 20.88 -4.97
CA GLN A 22 7.83 20.70 -3.56
C GLN A 22 6.59 20.72 -2.68
N PRO A 23 6.40 19.69 -1.85
CA PRO A 23 5.31 19.68 -0.88
C PRO A 23 5.55 20.73 0.20
N ARG A 24 4.48 21.35 0.65
CA ARG A 24 4.45 22.21 1.82
C ARG A 24 3.88 21.44 3.01
N LYS A 25 4.24 21.84 4.23
CA LYS A 25 3.77 21.16 5.44
C LYS A 25 3.55 22.12 6.60
N PHE A 26 2.65 21.72 7.49
CA PHE A 26 2.49 22.35 8.81
C PHE A 26 2.35 21.28 9.90
N VAL A 27 2.59 21.68 11.15
CA VAL A 27 2.51 20.75 12.29
C VAL A 27 1.07 20.39 12.56
N SER A 28 0.77 19.10 12.70
CA SER A 28 -0.50 18.56 13.19
C SER A 28 -0.48 18.40 14.72
N GLY A 29 -1.10 17.36 15.24
CA GLY A 29 -1.11 17.00 16.66
C GLY A 29 -2.49 17.15 17.31
N SER A 30 -2.57 16.84 18.59
CA SER A 30 -3.84 16.65 19.35
C SER A 30 -4.80 17.83 19.36
N LYS A 31 -4.37 19.02 18.92
CA LYS A 31 -5.22 20.22 18.83
C LYS A 31 -5.68 20.53 17.39
N LEU A 32 -5.35 19.70 16.41
CA LEU A 32 -5.73 19.92 15.01
C LEU A 32 -7.15 19.44 14.77
N THR A 33 -8.09 20.37 14.67
CA THR A 33 -9.47 20.10 14.21
C THR A 33 -9.55 20.11 12.69
N PRO A 34 -10.57 19.50 12.05
CA PRO A 34 -10.76 19.52 10.60
C PRO A 34 -10.90 20.96 10.05
N LYS A 35 -11.62 21.83 10.76
CA LYS A 35 -11.76 23.24 10.39
C LYS A 35 -10.40 23.96 10.33
N ARG A 36 -9.55 23.72 11.33
CA ARG A 36 -8.20 24.29 11.37
C ARG A 36 -7.32 23.68 10.29
N MET A 37 -7.41 22.37 10.05
CA MET A 37 -6.68 21.70 8.97
C MET A 37 -6.98 22.33 7.62
N VAL A 38 -8.26 22.53 7.28
CA VAL A 38 -8.67 23.17 6.03
C VAL A 38 -8.13 24.61 5.93
N ALA A 39 -8.28 25.40 7.00
CA ALA A 39 -7.79 26.77 7.01
C ALA A 39 -6.28 26.87 6.80
N GLU A 40 -5.50 26.05 7.48
CA GLU A 40 -4.03 26.00 7.32
C GLU A 40 -3.62 25.46 5.94
N ALA A 41 -4.30 24.44 5.42
CA ALA A 41 -4.04 23.90 4.09
C ALA A 41 -4.29 24.95 3.00
N ARG A 42 -5.42 25.68 3.05
CA ARG A 42 -5.73 26.78 2.12
C ARG A 42 -4.71 27.91 2.22
N LYS A 43 -4.35 28.32 3.44
CA LYS A 43 -3.33 29.35 3.68
C LYS A 43 -1.97 28.92 3.10
N LEU A 44 -1.60 27.66 3.32
CA LEU A 44 -0.31 27.13 2.87
C LEU A 44 -0.28 26.91 1.35
N ALA A 45 -1.39 26.55 0.72
CA ALA A 45 -1.54 26.48 -0.73
C ALA A 45 -1.31 27.88 -1.37
N GLY A 46 -1.80 28.93 -0.75
CA GLY A 46 -1.53 30.32 -1.17
C GLY A 46 -2.04 30.59 -2.59
N LYS A 47 -1.11 30.76 -3.55
CA LYS A 47 -1.41 31.04 -4.95
C LYS A 47 -1.60 29.79 -5.83
N TRP A 48 -1.46 28.58 -5.25
CA TRP A 48 -1.69 27.36 -6.01
C TRP A 48 -3.15 27.27 -6.47
N LYS A 49 -3.35 26.95 -7.73
CA LYS A 49 -4.68 26.71 -8.29
C LYS A 49 -5.00 25.24 -8.12
N TYR A 50 -6.24 24.91 -7.82
CA TYR A 50 -6.78 23.55 -7.79
C TYR A 50 -8.30 23.60 -7.98
N ASP A 51 -8.80 22.61 -8.70
CA ASP A 51 -10.23 22.45 -8.99
C ASP A 51 -10.89 21.51 -7.98
N VAL A 52 -10.10 20.59 -7.42
CA VAL A 52 -10.56 19.51 -6.52
C VAL A 52 -9.52 19.21 -5.44
N VAL A 53 -9.94 18.52 -4.36
CA VAL A 53 -9.08 18.14 -3.24
C VAL A 53 -9.15 16.65 -2.95
N SER A 54 -7.99 16.03 -2.70
CA SER A 54 -7.88 14.68 -2.13
C SER A 54 -7.36 14.78 -0.71
N ILE A 55 -7.98 14.04 0.23
CA ILE A 55 -7.55 14.00 1.62
C ILE A 55 -7.21 12.56 2.00
N GLY A 56 -5.94 12.30 2.36
CA GLY A 56 -5.53 11.09 3.06
C GLY A 56 -5.76 11.28 4.55
N TYR A 57 -6.71 10.53 5.12
CA TYR A 57 -7.17 10.65 6.48
C TYR A 57 -6.62 9.54 7.38
N PRO A 58 -6.07 9.85 8.57
CA PRO A 58 -5.46 8.85 9.46
C PRO A 58 -6.51 8.14 10.34
N GLY A 59 -7.44 7.43 9.71
CA GLY A 59 -8.51 6.69 10.35
C GLY A 59 -9.38 5.97 9.34
N VAL A 60 -10.46 5.36 9.82
CA VAL A 60 -11.37 4.58 8.97
C VAL A 60 -12.23 5.51 8.12
N VAL A 61 -12.26 5.25 6.83
CA VAL A 61 -13.07 5.98 5.84
C VAL A 61 -13.96 4.98 5.11
N THR A 62 -15.26 5.27 5.08
CA THR A 62 -16.25 4.47 4.35
C THR A 62 -17.04 5.39 3.42
N GLN A 63 -17.15 5.01 2.16
CA GLN A 63 -17.85 5.80 1.13
C GLN A 63 -17.39 7.28 1.10
N GLY A 64 -16.08 7.52 1.20
CA GLY A 64 -15.50 8.85 1.17
C GLY A 64 -15.73 9.69 2.44
N ARG A 65 -16.18 9.09 3.55
CA ARG A 65 -16.46 9.79 4.80
C ARG A 65 -15.70 9.17 5.98
N PRO A 66 -15.02 9.97 6.84
CA PRO A 66 -14.51 9.50 8.11
C PRO A 66 -15.64 8.96 8.99
N ILE A 67 -15.47 7.75 9.51
CA ILE A 67 -16.45 7.10 10.41
C ILE A 67 -15.92 6.91 11.83
N SER A 68 -14.66 7.23 12.08
CA SER A 68 -14.05 7.24 13.42
C SER A 68 -13.19 8.48 13.59
N GLU A 69 -13.08 8.98 14.81
CA GLU A 69 -12.17 10.09 15.11
C GLU A 69 -10.71 9.63 15.09
N PRO A 70 -9.75 10.49 14.66
CA PRO A 70 -8.34 10.11 14.58
C PRO A 70 -7.70 10.09 15.96
N HIS A 71 -6.91 9.05 16.27
CA HIS A 71 -6.30 8.87 17.60
C HIS A 71 -5.37 10.01 18.07
N ASN A 72 -4.69 10.65 17.11
CA ASN A 72 -3.60 11.60 17.41
C ASN A 72 -3.95 13.07 17.07
N LEU A 73 -5.20 13.34 16.74
CA LEU A 73 -5.70 14.68 16.38
C LEU A 73 -6.88 15.05 17.29
N ALA A 74 -7.36 16.29 17.21
CA ALA A 74 -8.59 16.69 17.88
C ALA A 74 -9.82 16.02 17.24
N SER A 75 -10.91 15.97 17.95
CA SER A 75 -12.20 15.46 17.43
C SER A 75 -12.90 16.40 16.46
N GLY A 76 -14.04 15.95 15.92
CA GLY A 76 -14.91 16.70 15.02
C GLY A 76 -14.67 16.41 13.53
N TRP A 77 -13.97 15.30 13.21
CA TRP A 77 -13.72 14.87 11.82
C TRP A 77 -14.89 14.07 11.26
N VAL A 78 -15.56 13.30 12.11
CA VAL A 78 -16.76 12.54 11.72
C VAL A 78 -17.90 13.52 11.44
N GLY A 79 -18.48 13.43 10.23
CA GLY A 79 -19.56 14.31 9.79
C GLY A 79 -19.11 15.71 9.35
N PHE A 80 -17.81 16.02 9.32
CA PHE A 80 -17.33 17.31 8.84
C PHE A 80 -17.49 17.43 7.33
N ASP A 81 -18.06 18.54 6.88
CA ASP A 81 -18.28 18.84 5.47
C ASP A 81 -17.03 19.50 4.86
N PHE A 82 -16.15 18.67 4.29
CA PHE A 82 -14.92 19.11 3.66
C PHE A 82 -15.18 19.89 2.36
N GLU A 83 -16.19 19.50 1.58
CA GLU A 83 -16.52 20.20 0.31
C GLU A 83 -16.95 21.63 0.57
N LYS A 84 -17.87 21.82 1.53
CA LYS A 84 -18.27 23.17 1.95
C LYS A 84 -17.10 23.98 2.49
N ALA A 85 -16.18 23.35 3.24
CA ALA A 85 -15.05 24.04 3.86
C ALA A 85 -13.97 24.43 2.86
N PHE A 86 -13.67 23.59 1.85
CA PHE A 86 -12.75 23.92 0.75
C PHE A 86 -13.39 24.76 -0.34
N GLY A 87 -14.71 24.65 -0.56
CA GLY A 87 -15.46 25.30 -1.62
C GLY A 87 -15.31 24.64 -3.00
N VAL A 88 -14.79 23.41 -3.04
CA VAL A 88 -14.58 22.59 -4.24
C VAL A 88 -14.87 21.12 -3.90
N PRO A 89 -15.08 20.22 -4.90
CA PRO A 89 -15.27 18.80 -4.64
C PRO A 89 -14.10 18.17 -3.89
N VAL A 90 -14.40 17.27 -2.93
CA VAL A 90 -13.40 16.63 -2.08
C VAL A 90 -13.60 15.12 -2.07
N LYS A 91 -12.51 14.36 -2.26
CA LYS A 91 -12.46 12.93 -2.01
C LYS A 91 -11.62 12.65 -0.77
N VAL A 92 -12.19 11.91 0.18
CA VAL A 92 -11.48 11.46 1.39
C VAL A 92 -11.25 9.97 1.30
N ILE A 93 -10.02 9.54 1.57
CA ILE A 93 -9.62 8.14 1.63
C ILE A 93 -8.70 7.95 2.84
N ASN A 94 -8.56 6.71 3.33
CA ASN A 94 -7.56 6.42 4.36
C ASN A 94 -6.12 6.77 3.88
N ASP A 95 -5.26 7.26 4.75
CA ASP A 95 -3.90 7.73 4.42
C ASP A 95 -3.00 6.61 3.87
N ALA A 96 -3.08 5.40 4.43
CA ALA A 96 -2.37 4.23 3.90
C ALA A 96 -2.92 3.81 2.53
N ALA A 97 -4.23 3.89 2.32
CA ALA A 97 -4.86 3.61 1.03
C ALA A 97 -4.44 4.64 -0.04
N MET A 98 -4.30 5.92 0.33
CA MET A 98 -3.79 6.95 -0.57
C MET A 98 -2.32 6.69 -0.96
N GLN A 99 -1.46 6.30 0.00
CA GLN A 99 -0.08 5.90 -0.28
C GLN A 99 -0.01 4.63 -1.13
N ALA A 100 -0.90 3.66 -0.87
CA ALA A 100 -1.01 2.43 -1.65
C ALA A 100 -1.36 2.74 -3.11
N LEU A 101 -2.38 3.57 -3.34
CA LEU A 101 -2.81 3.96 -4.69
C LEU A 101 -1.68 4.64 -5.48
N GLY A 102 -0.91 5.51 -4.83
CA GLY A 102 0.28 6.11 -5.45
C GLY A 102 1.44 5.15 -5.69
N SER A 103 1.50 4.06 -4.93
CA SER A 103 2.52 3.01 -5.09
C SER A 103 2.12 1.94 -6.10
N TYR A 104 0.84 1.86 -6.45
CA TYR A 104 0.27 0.82 -7.29
C TYR A 104 0.79 0.87 -8.73
N LYS A 105 1.08 -0.31 -9.28
CA LYS A 105 1.50 -0.49 -10.67
C LYS A 105 0.48 -1.31 -11.46
N LYS A 106 0.21 -2.55 -11.03
CA LYS A 106 -0.71 -3.48 -11.68
C LYS A 106 -1.00 -4.70 -10.79
N GLY A 107 -2.06 -5.43 -11.11
CA GLY A 107 -2.38 -6.72 -10.51
C GLY A 107 -2.78 -6.60 -9.03
N ARG A 108 -2.36 -7.57 -8.22
CA ARG A 108 -2.72 -7.68 -6.81
C ARG A 108 -1.58 -7.18 -5.92
N MET A 109 -1.70 -5.99 -5.38
CA MET A 109 -0.67 -5.35 -4.55
C MET A 109 -1.11 -5.23 -3.10
N LEU A 110 -0.28 -5.71 -2.15
CA LEU A 110 -0.42 -5.44 -0.73
C LEU A 110 0.49 -4.29 -0.33
N PHE A 111 -0.09 -3.23 0.23
CA PHE A 111 0.64 -2.13 0.85
C PHE A 111 0.61 -2.29 2.38
N LEU A 112 1.78 -2.17 3.01
CA LEU A 112 1.94 -2.17 4.46
C LEU A 112 2.70 -0.91 4.90
N GLY A 113 2.01 -0.04 5.61
CA GLY A 113 2.55 1.22 6.11
C GLY A 113 3.10 1.08 7.53
N LEU A 114 4.42 0.99 7.68
CA LEU A 114 5.12 0.91 8.96
C LEU A 114 5.25 2.32 9.57
N GLY A 115 4.26 2.73 10.34
CA GLY A 115 4.15 4.04 10.96
C GLY A 115 4.06 3.96 12.50
N THR A 116 3.20 4.79 13.09
CA THR A 116 2.79 4.69 14.51
C THR A 116 2.17 3.32 14.77
N GLY A 117 1.26 2.88 13.89
CA GLY A 117 0.70 1.53 13.83
C GLY A 117 1.16 0.79 12.57
N LEU A 118 0.27 -0.05 12.04
CA LEU A 118 0.41 -0.78 10.78
C LEU A 118 -0.76 -0.43 9.86
N GLY A 119 -0.58 0.52 8.94
CA GLY A 119 -1.56 0.74 7.88
C GLY A 119 -1.52 -0.39 6.85
N SER A 120 -2.66 -0.79 6.33
CA SER A 120 -2.74 -1.86 5.34
C SER A 120 -3.81 -1.59 4.28
N THR A 121 -3.49 -1.93 3.04
CA THR A 121 -4.39 -1.77 1.90
C THR A 121 -4.06 -2.82 0.85
N MET A 122 -5.08 -3.49 0.34
CA MET A 122 -4.97 -4.32 -0.85
C MET A 122 -5.49 -3.53 -2.06
N ILE A 123 -4.79 -3.61 -3.19
CA ILE A 123 -5.31 -3.15 -4.48
C ILE A 123 -5.33 -4.33 -5.44
N VAL A 124 -6.48 -4.58 -6.04
CA VAL A 124 -6.68 -5.66 -7.00
C VAL A 124 -7.20 -5.05 -8.29
N ASP A 125 -6.38 -5.12 -9.36
CA ASP A 125 -6.70 -4.60 -10.68
C ASP A 125 -7.23 -3.15 -10.70
N GLY A 126 -6.67 -2.32 -9.79
CA GLY A 126 -7.02 -0.91 -9.63
C GLY A 126 -8.04 -0.62 -8.52
N ASP A 127 -8.78 -1.62 -8.06
CA ASP A 127 -9.77 -1.47 -6.99
C ASP A 127 -9.09 -1.43 -5.62
N VAL A 128 -9.25 -0.33 -4.91
CA VAL A 128 -8.65 -0.08 -3.59
C VAL A 128 -9.52 -0.69 -2.49
N GLN A 129 -8.93 -1.60 -1.73
CA GLN A 129 -9.57 -2.27 -0.59
C GLN A 129 -8.80 -1.90 0.70
N PRO A 130 -9.22 -0.87 1.45
CA PRO A 130 -8.65 -0.58 2.77
C PRO A 130 -8.83 -1.77 3.71
N MET A 131 -7.80 -2.06 4.51
CA MET A 131 -7.80 -3.21 5.42
C MET A 131 -7.31 -2.79 6.80
N GLU A 132 -7.84 -3.42 7.85
CA GLU A 132 -7.41 -3.20 9.25
C GLU A 132 -6.65 -4.42 9.78
N LEU A 133 -5.59 -4.83 9.06
CA LEU A 133 -4.77 -5.99 9.44
C LEU A 133 -3.95 -5.75 10.72
N ALA A 134 -3.79 -4.49 11.14
CA ALA A 134 -3.09 -4.10 12.35
C ALA A 134 -3.54 -4.85 13.60
N HIS A 135 -4.84 -5.08 13.71
CA HIS A 135 -5.48 -5.67 14.88
C HIS A 135 -5.51 -7.21 14.89
N LEU A 136 -5.01 -7.86 13.83
CA LEU A 136 -4.94 -9.32 13.83
C LEU A 136 -4.05 -9.83 14.96
N PRO A 137 -4.47 -10.91 15.65
CA PRO A 137 -3.72 -11.51 16.75
C PRO A 137 -2.32 -11.95 16.31
N TYR A 138 -1.32 -11.59 17.11
CA TYR A 138 0.06 -11.97 16.87
C TYR A 138 0.82 -12.12 18.19
N LYS A 139 1.28 -13.32 18.47
CA LYS A 139 1.95 -13.67 19.75
C LYS A 139 1.09 -13.28 20.98
N ARG A 140 1.54 -12.32 21.79
CA ARG A 140 0.82 -11.84 23.00
C ARG A 140 0.14 -10.47 22.75
N GLY A 141 -0.13 -10.11 21.52
CA GLY A 141 -0.75 -8.84 21.14
C GLY A 141 -1.24 -8.89 19.70
N THR A 142 -1.09 -7.81 18.98
CA THR A 142 -1.51 -7.66 17.60
C THR A 142 -0.31 -7.42 16.67
N TYR A 143 -0.52 -7.44 15.36
CA TYR A 143 0.55 -7.09 14.42
C TYR A 143 1.14 -5.71 14.72
N GLU A 144 0.32 -4.69 14.94
CA GLU A 144 0.85 -3.33 15.20
C GLU A 144 1.66 -3.22 16.49
N ASP A 145 1.34 -4.00 17.53
CA ASP A 145 2.11 -4.02 18.78
C ASP A 145 3.57 -4.49 18.58
N TYR A 146 3.83 -5.20 17.49
CA TYR A 146 5.15 -5.74 17.16
C TYR A 146 5.83 -5.03 16.00
N VAL A 147 5.09 -4.55 14.99
CA VAL A 147 5.69 -3.93 13.79
C VAL A 147 5.47 -2.42 13.70
N GLY A 148 4.58 -1.83 14.50
CA GLY A 148 4.42 -0.39 14.66
C GLY A 148 5.55 0.25 15.48
N LEU A 149 5.45 1.57 15.72
CA LEU A 149 6.44 2.35 16.47
C LEU A 149 6.68 1.80 17.88
N ARG A 150 5.61 1.46 18.61
CA ARG A 150 5.71 0.88 19.96
C ARG A 150 6.53 -0.42 19.98
N GLY A 151 6.34 -1.26 18.97
CA GLY A 151 7.13 -2.48 18.77
C GLY A 151 8.60 -2.19 18.52
N LEU A 152 8.88 -1.22 17.66
CA LEU A 152 10.24 -0.78 17.35
C LEU A 152 10.98 -0.23 18.58
N GLU A 153 10.33 0.62 19.38
CA GLU A 153 10.91 1.22 20.59
C GLU A 153 11.14 0.15 21.68
N ARG A 154 10.17 -0.72 21.91
CA ARG A 154 10.25 -1.78 22.94
C ARG A 154 11.27 -2.87 22.60
N LEU A 155 11.34 -3.30 21.34
CA LEU A 155 12.13 -4.46 20.93
C LEU A 155 13.51 -4.11 20.39
N GLY A 156 13.72 -2.87 19.99
CA GLY A 156 14.88 -2.41 19.24
C GLY A 156 14.86 -2.88 17.78
N ARG A 157 15.60 -2.17 16.93
CA ARG A 157 15.59 -2.33 15.46
C ARG A 157 15.76 -3.78 14.99
N ARG A 158 16.72 -4.53 15.56
CA ARG A 158 17.04 -5.89 15.10
C ARG A 158 15.92 -6.89 15.36
N LYS A 159 15.27 -6.83 16.56
CA LYS A 159 14.16 -7.72 16.90
C LYS A 159 12.89 -7.30 16.14
N TRP A 160 12.64 -6.00 16.07
CA TRP A 160 11.53 -5.44 15.32
C TRP A 160 11.56 -5.84 13.85
N GLN A 161 12.72 -5.76 13.18
CA GLN A 161 12.87 -6.21 11.79
C GLN A 161 12.48 -7.66 11.59
N ARG A 162 12.83 -8.58 12.53
CA ARG A 162 12.42 -9.99 12.46
C ARG A 162 10.89 -10.15 12.53
N HIS A 163 10.22 -9.32 13.33
CA HIS A 163 8.76 -9.34 13.38
C HIS A 163 8.14 -8.79 12.10
N VAL A 164 8.73 -7.77 11.49
CA VAL A 164 8.28 -7.27 10.18
C VAL A 164 8.37 -8.39 9.15
N PHE A 165 9.46 -9.12 9.09
CA PHE A 165 9.64 -10.24 8.16
C PHE A 165 8.60 -11.34 8.39
N ASP A 166 8.40 -11.78 9.64
CA ASP A 166 7.41 -12.81 9.99
C ASP A 166 5.97 -12.39 9.66
N VAL A 167 5.61 -11.12 9.90
CA VAL A 167 4.28 -10.60 9.56
C VAL A 167 4.08 -10.51 8.05
N VAL A 168 5.08 -10.03 7.31
CA VAL A 168 5.04 -9.96 5.84
C VAL A 168 4.89 -11.38 5.25
N ASP A 169 5.66 -12.35 5.74
CA ASP A 169 5.59 -13.73 5.27
C ASP A 169 4.19 -14.33 5.47
N ARG A 170 3.61 -14.16 6.67
CA ARG A 170 2.23 -14.59 6.97
C ARG A 170 1.18 -13.96 6.08
N LEU A 171 1.27 -12.64 5.89
CA LEU A 171 0.32 -11.90 5.05
C LEU A 171 0.51 -12.23 3.57
N SER A 172 1.74 -12.48 3.13
CA SER A 172 2.05 -12.95 1.78
C SER A 172 1.40 -14.31 1.52
N ALA A 173 1.56 -15.26 2.45
CA ALA A 173 0.96 -16.60 2.32
C ALA A 173 -0.57 -16.58 2.37
N ALA A 174 -1.17 -15.68 3.17
CA ALA A 174 -2.62 -15.60 3.33
C ALA A 174 -3.33 -14.84 2.19
N LEU A 175 -2.68 -13.80 1.64
CA LEU A 175 -3.31 -12.87 0.70
C LEU A 175 -2.81 -13.04 -0.75
N GLU A 176 -1.73 -13.79 -0.95
CA GLU A 176 -1.11 -14.11 -2.26
C GLU A 176 -0.96 -12.87 -3.18
N PRO A 177 -0.34 -11.77 -2.72
CA PRO A 177 -0.13 -10.60 -3.55
C PRO A 177 0.96 -10.85 -4.59
N ASN A 178 0.83 -10.21 -5.77
CA ASN A 178 1.88 -10.20 -6.79
C ASN A 178 2.99 -9.17 -6.49
N ASP A 179 2.68 -8.17 -5.68
CA ASP A 179 3.56 -7.06 -5.32
C ASP A 179 3.32 -6.66 -3.86
N ILE A 180 4.38 -6.50 -3.07
CA ILE A 180 4.29 -6.06 -1.68
C ILE A 180 5.11 -4.79 -1.51
N VAL A 181 4.44 -3.73 -1.03
CA VAL A 181 5.06 -2.42 -0.81
C VAL A 181 5.14 -2.12 0.68
N LEU A 182 6.35 -1.87 1.18
CA LEU A 182 6.57 -1.42 2.55
C LEU A 182 6.76 0.09 2.57
N GLY A 183 5.74 0.81 3.04
CA GLY A 183 5.73 2.26 3.20
C GLY A 183 5.80 2.69 4.67
N GLY A 184 5.47 3.97 4.91
CA GLY A 184 5.46 4.57 6.23
C GLY A 184 6.83 5.03 6.71
N GLY A 185 6.83 5.87 7.76
CA GLY A 185 8.05 6.54 8.26
C GLY A 185 9.12 5.60 8.81
N ASN A 186 8.73 4.42 9.30
CA ASN A 186 9.64 3.44 9.88
C ASN A 186 10.18 2.43 8.86
N ALA A 187 9.61 2.32 7.66
CA ALA A 187 10.11 1.38 6.63
C ALA A 187 11.59 1.61 6.30
N LYS A 188 12.05 2.86 6.24
CA LYS A 188 13.46 3.23 6.05
C LYS A 188 14.41 2.79 7.16
N LYS A 189 13.89 2.32 8.30
CA LYS A 189 14.68 1.77 9.42
C LYS A 189 14.98 0.28 9.25
N LEU A 190 14.34 -0.39 8.28
CA LEU A 190 14.73 -1.74 7.88
C LEU A 190 16.14 -1.69 7.28
N LYS A 191 16.98 -2.65 7.64
CA LYS A 191 18.31 -2.81 7.02
C LYS A 191 18.15 -3.43 5.64
N ASP A 192 17.34 -4.48 5.58
CA ASP A 192 17.01 -5.22 4.38
C ASP A 192 15.48 -5.34 4.28
N LEU A 193 14.95 -5.46 3.09
CA LEU A 193 13.52 -5.72 2.88
C LEU A 193 13.24 -7.24 2.91
N PRO A 194 12.05 -7.66 3.37
CA PRO A 194 11.63 -9.04 3.19
C PRO A 194 11.66 -9.46 1.72
N PRO A 195 11.91 -10.74 1.40
CA PRO A 195 11.85 -11.23 0.02
C PRO A 195 10.52 -10.89 -0.66
N GLY A 196 10.57 -10.53 -1.93
CA GLY A 196 9.38 -10.14 -2.70
C GLY A 196 8.81 -8.76 -2.38
N CYS A 197 9.43 -8.00 -1.46
CA CYS A 197 8.99 -6.65 -1.11
C CYS A 197 9.82 -5.58 -1.79
N ARG A 198 9.19 -4.44 -2.04
CA ARG A 198 9.86 -3.20 -2.44
C ARG A 198 9.57 -2.06 -1.48
N ALA A 199 10.47 -1.09 -1.41
CA ALA A 199 10.25 0.12 -0.64
C ALA A 199 9.20 1.02 -1.29
N GLY A 200 8.27 1.52 -0.51
CA GLY A 200 7.40 2.62 -0.88
C GLY A 200 8.08 3.98 -0.64
N ASN A 201 7.58 5.00 -1.33
CA ASN A 201 7.98 6.37 -1.12
C ASN A 201 6.82 7.15 -0.46
N ASN A 202 7.10 7.94 0.58
CA ASN A 202 6.08 8.76 1.23
C ASN A 202 5.50 9.84 0.28
N ALA A 203 6.22 10.22 -0.78
CA ALA A 203 5.71 11.08 -1.83
C ALA A 203 4.57 10.44 -2.63
N ASN A 204 4.44 9.11 -2.58
CA ASN A 204 3.34 8.37 -3.23
C ASN A 204 1.96 8.72 -2.65
N ALA A 205 1.88 9.31 -1.44
CA ALA A 205 0.63 9.84 -0.94
C ALA A 205 0.05 10.92 -1.89
N PHE A 206 0.89 11.81 -2.42
CA PHE A 206 0.44 12.83 -3.36
C PHE A 206 0.04 12.23 -4.71
N LEU A 207 0.83 11.29 -5.22
CA LEU A 207 0.49 10.56 -6.44
C LEU A 207 -0.85 9.83 -6.30
N GLY A 208 -1.08 9.17 -5.16
CA GLY A 208 -2.36 8.53 -4.88
C GLY A 208 -3.50 9.53 -4.82
N GLY A 209 -3.27 10.69 -4.18
CA GLY A 209 -4.24 11.78 -4.15
C GLY A 209 -4.62 12.29 -5.55
N PHE A 210 -3.66 12.41 -6.46
CA PHE A 210 -3.92 12.79 -7.85
C PHE A 210 -4.68 11.70 -8.61
N ARG A 211 -4.30 10.44 -8.45
CA ARG A 211 -4.96 9.27 -9.09
C ARG A 211 -6.42 9.08 -8.66
N LEU A 212 -6.85 9.59 -7.51
CA LEU A 212 -8.26 9.55 -7.11
C LEU A 212 -9.20 10.26 -8.09
N TRP A 213 -8.70 11.18 -8.91
CA TRP A 213 -9.49 11.99 -9.84
C TRP A 213 -9.29 11.60 -11.31
N GLY A 214 -8.58 10.52 -11.60
CA GLY A 214 -8.24 10.05 -12.94
C GLY A 214 -6.73 9.92 -13.14
N ASP A 215 -6.29 9.55 -14.33
CA ASP A 215 -4.90 9.23 -14.65
C ASP A 215 -3.94 10.45 -14.63
N GLY A 216 -3.97 11.21 -13.54
CA GLY A 216 -3.11 12.38 -13.31
C GLY A 216 -1.61 12.11 -13.21
N VAL A 217 -1.11 10.99 -13.76
CA VAL A 217 0.32 10.62 -13.76
C VAL A 217 1.14 11.61 -14.61
N GLU A 218 0.52 12.24 -15.61
CA GLU A 218 1.18 13.19 -16.51
C GLU A 218 1.60 14.50 -15.84
N HIS A 219 1.09 14.80 -14.64
CA HIS A 219 1.33 16.05 -13.93
C HIS A 219 2.21 15.91 -12.68
N LEU A 220 2.93 14.81 -12.54
CA LEU A 220 3.88 14.66 -11.44
C LEU A 220 5.17 15.40 -11.72
N PRO A 221 5.72 16.11 -10.73
CA PRO A 221 7.09 16.60 -10.79
C PRO A 221 8.06 15.45 -11.07
N GLY A 222 9.06 15.68 -11.91
CA GLY A 222 10.01 14.63 -12.33
C GLY A 222 10.70 13.90 -11.17
N ASN A 223 10.86 14.56 -10.00
CA ASN A 223 11.41 13.98 -8.79
C ASN A 223 10.44 13.07 -8.01
N LEU A 224 9.14 13.05 -8.36
CA LEU A 224 8.10 12.21 -7.77
C LEU A 224 7.69 11.05 -8.69
N VAL A 225 8.11 11.08 -9.95
CA VAL A 225 7.91 9.96 -10.87
C VAL A 225 8.75 8.78 -10.38
N PRO A 226 8.16 7.59 -10.12
CA PRO A 226 8.95 6.41 -9.81
C PRO A 226 9.88 6.12 -10.99
N THR A 227 11.18 6.13 -10.79
CA THR A 227 12.13 5.62 -11.79
C THR A 227 11.73 4.18 -12.12
N PRO A 228 11.46 3.83 -13.39
CA PRO A 228 11.27 2.45 -13.78
C PRO A 228 12.50 1.66 -13.32
N PRO A 229 12.35 0.42 -12.84
CA PRO A 229 13.50 -0.42 -12.55
C PRO A 229 14.35 -0.48 -13.80
N SER A 230 15.66 -0.20 -13.66
CA SER A 230 16.66 -0.37 -14.74
C SER A 230 16.36 -1.69 -15.43
N SER A 231 16.05 -1.64 -16.72
CA SER A 231 15.77 -2.80 -17.54
C SER A 231 16.88 -3.83 -17.33
N ALA A 232 16.51 -4.98 -16.74
CA ALA A 232 17.31 -6.17 -16.90
C ALA A 232 17.47 -6.41 -18.43
N PRO A 233 18.64 -6.88 -18.90
CA PRO A 233 18.85 -7.11 -20.32
C PRO A 233 17.75 -8.04 -20.84
N GLU A 234 17.11 -7.62 -21.92
CA GLU A 234 16.17 -8.44 -22.68
C GLU A 234 16.87 -9.74 -23.03
N ALA A 235 16.40 -10.86 -22.49
CA ALA A 235 16.76 -12.16 -23.00
C ALA A 235 16.25 -12.24 -24.44
N GLU A 236 17.15 -12.39 -25.37
CA GLU A 236 16.87 -12.61 -26.79
C GLU A 236 15.82 -13.74 -26.89
N ALA A 237 14.69 -13.44 -27.49
CA ALA A 237 13.67 -14.42 -27.85
C ALA A 237 14.26 -15.27 -28.99
N GLU A 238 14.64 -16.51 -28.71
CA GLU A 238 14.93 -17.49 -29.73
C GLU A 238 13.67 -17.74 -30.57
N ASP A 239 13.81 -17.47 -31.84
CA ASP A 239 12.86 -17.73 -32.94
C ASP A 239 12.59 -19.24 -33.06
N LEU A 240 11.47 -19.71 -32.53
CA LEU A 240 10.95 -21.03 -32.78
C LEU A 240 9.92 -21.00 -33.92
N SER A 241 10.40 -20.95 -35.16
CA SER A 241 9.60 -21.27 -36.33
C SER A 241 9.37 -22.80 -36.43
N PRO A 242 8.19 -23.28 -36.82
CA PRO A 242 7.85 -24.70 -36.82
C PRO A 242 8.39 -25.38 -38.08
N GLN A 243 9.30 -26.35 -37.92
CA GLN A 243 9.64 -27.25 -39.00
C GLN A 243 8.76 -28.52 -38.97
N SER A 244 8.20 -28.73 -40.14
CA SER A 244 7.34 -29.79 -40.66
C SER A 244 7.66 -31.22 -40.24
N GLU A 245 6.55 -31.98 -40.05
CA GLU A 245 6.43 -33.43 -40.04
C GLU A 245 7.23 -34.17 -41.09
N LYS A 246 7.91 -35.23 -40.68
CA LYS A 246 8.04 -36.45 -41.53
C LYS A 246 8.11 -37.71 -40.66
N LYS A 247 7.18 -38.61 -40.97
CA LYS A 247 6.99 -39.99 -40.53
C LYS A 247 8.27 -40.83 -40.39
N LYS A 248 8.30 -41.72 -39.35
CA LYS A 248 8.65 -43.13 -39.60
C LYS A 248 8.12 -44.02 -38.47
N LYS A 249 7.35 -45.05 -38.92
CA LYS A 249 6.84 -46.22 -38.19
C LYS A 249 7.98 -47.22 -37.86
N GLN A 250 7.69 -48.06 -36.90
CA GLN A 250 8.19 -49.43 -36.56
C GLN A 250 8.93 -49.49 -35.23
N SER A 251 8.78 -50.42 -34.32
CA SER A 251 8.01 -51.68 -34.24
C SER A 251 8.17 -52.23 -32.81
N ARG A 252 7.06 -52.81 -32.29
CA ARG A 252 6.96 -54.01 -31.47
C ARG A 252 8.10 -54.40 -30.48
N LYS A 253 7.80 -54.65 -29.17
CA LYS A 253 7.50 -55.95 -28.59
C LYS A 253 7.40 -55.88 -27.07
N LYS A 254 6.29 -56.33 -26.56
CA LYS A 254 5.99 -57.23 -25.44
C LYS A 254 7.14 -57.54 -24.43
N THR A 255 6.83 -57.40 -23.15
CA THR A 255 6.79 -58.54 -22.23
C THR A 255 5.96 -58.23 -20.97
N LYS A 256 5.20 -59.22 -20.57
CA LYS A 256 4.35 -59.40 -19.42
C LYS A 256 5.19 -59.82 -18.19
N LYS A 257 4.75 -59.48 -16.97
CA LYS A 257 4.41 -60.39 -15.84
C LYS A 257 4.60 -59.64 -14.52
N THR A 258 3.54 -59.49 -13.76
CA THR A 258 3.03 -60.30 -12.62
C THR A 258 3.64 -59.95 -11.26
N GLY A 259 2.71 -59.68 -10.32
CA GLY A 259 2.88 -59.97 -8.89
C GLY A 259 2.19 -58.93 -8.00
N LYS A 260 0.89 -59.09 -7.67
CA LYS A 260 0.31 -59.45 -6.35
C LYS A 260 1.02 -58.82 -5.14
N ALA A 261 0.42 -58.13 -4.24
CA ALA A 261 -0.84 -58.13 -3.49
C ALA A 261 -0.56 -57.60 -2.07
N LYS A 262 -1.59 -56.96 -1.48
CA LYS A 262 -1.90 -56.87 -0.04
C LYS A 262 -1.30 -55.73 0.80
N GLY A 263 -2.22 -55.02 1.45
CA GLY A 263 -2.07 -54.37 2.74
C GLY A 263 -3.05 -53.23 2.93
N GLU A 264 -4.33 -53.58 3.22
CA GLU A 264 -5.28 -52.65 3.90
C GLU A 264 -4.73 -52.34 5.28
N GLN A 265 -4.76 -51.07 5.68
CA GLN A 265 -4.91 -50.70 7.08
C GLN A 265 -5.68 -49.42 7.24
N THR A 266 -6.83 -49.55 7.81
CA THR A 266 -7.80 -48.66 8.38
C THR A 266 -7.17 -47.69 9.40
N TRP A 267 -7.57 -46.41 9.33
CA TRP A 267 -7.48 -45.51 10.46
C TRP A 267 -8.89 -45.24 10.98
N GLN A 268 -9.18 -45.72 12.17
CA GLN A 268 -10.18 -45.26 13.09
C GLN A 268 -9.49 -44.48 14.21
N ASP A 269 -10.10 -43.35 14.52
CA ASP A 269 -10.20 -42.66 15.81
C ASP A 269 -8.98 -42.40 16.69
N ALA A 270 -8.60 -41.10 16.84
CA ALA A 270 -8.57 -40.39 18.14
C ALA A 270 -8.42 -38.84 17.86
#